data_ed46c19dd67387742d357e8bfe092cf8
#
_entry.id   ed46c19dd67387742d357e8bfe092cf8
#
_cell.length_a   1.000
_cell.length_b   1.000
_cell.length_c   1.000
_cell.angle_alpha   90.00
_cell.angle_beta   90.00
_cell.angle_gamma   90.00
#
_symmetry.space_group_name_H-M   'P 1'
#
loop_
_entity.id
_entity.type
_entity.pdbx_description
1 polymer ?
#
loop_
_entity_poly.entity_id
_entity_poly.type
_entity_poly.pdbx_seq_one_letter_code
_entity_poly.pdbx_strand_id
1 'polypeptide(L)'
;MKPILCIVGLGYVGMPLAHAFAKAKYSVLGFDVSEPRINELKSDKDRTNELTEKELRSVIIEYSTDPEVIAKADVVILAIPTPVDEQNKPDLTLLLNATKTVAQHFKDGAIIVYESTVYPGVTEDLCGPILAKESGGKPFKLGYSPERINPGDKEHTVEKIMKIVAGEDAETMATLAQLYGSIVKAGIHKAPSIKVAEMAKAIENAQRDINIAYMNEIAKFCNTLGITTKDVLDASKTKWNFLPFTPGLVGGHCIGVDPYYLLERAKTLGGEMPVVRTARETNDGMVQYVAERIIKVLPPQSSILVLGQTFKEDVPDDRNSKARDVVALLQKSGCTVVTHDAELSPGSLPKGPFDAIILLVPHRAYREMTPKNFKTLSKNPCLFYDIKSVFDHKEMESAGFTYMAL
;
A
#
# COMPACT_ATOMS: atom_id res chain seq x y z
N MET A 1 -24.18 -27.65 -3.33
CA MET A 1 -24.48 -26.39 -2.61
C MET A 1 -23.21 -25.56 -2.63
N LYS A 2 -23.27 -24.22 -2.75
CA LYS A 2 -22.07 -23.40 -2.64
C LYS A 2 -21.59 -23.40 -1.20
N PRO A 3 -20.27 -23.36 -0.93
CA PRO A 3 -19.74 -23.28 0.42
C PRO A 3 -20.16 -21.96 1.10
N ILE A 4 -20.32 -22.00 2.42
CA ILE A 4 -20.49 -20.82 3.27
C ILE A 4 -19.12 -20.24 3.55
N LEU A 5 -18.96 -18.94 3.37
CA LEU A 5 -17.69 -18.24 3.53
C LEU A 5 -17.73 -17.37 4.79
N CYS A 6 -16.63 -17.32 5.54
CA CYS A 6 -16.43 -16.32 6.58
C CYS A 6 -15.19 -15.48 6.25
N ILE A 7 -15.38 -14.17 6.12
CA ILE A 7 -14.29 -13.22 5.95
C ILE A 7 -13.94 -12.64 7.31
N VAL A 8 -12.70 -12.86 7.74
CA VAL A 8 -12.14 -12.39 9.01
C VAL A 8 -11.28 -11.16 8.78
N GLY A 9 -11.69 -10.02 9.32
CA GLY A 9 -11.12 -8.71 9.03
C GLY A 9 -11.84 -8.03 7.85
N LEU A 10 -12.61 -6.98 8.16
CA LEU A 10 -13.44 -6.27 7.18
C LEU A 10 -12.87 -4.89 6.84
N GLY A 11 -11.56 -4.82 6.63
CA GLY A 11 -10.83 -3.64 6.20
C GLY A 11 -10.84 -3.45 4.67
N TYR A 12 -9.78 -2.77 4.17
CA TYR A 12 -9.58 -2.46 2.74
C TYR A 12 -9.57 -3.67 1.80
N VAL A 13 -9.20 -4.85 2.31
CA VAL A 13 -9.14 -6.10 1.54
C VAL A 13 -10.39 -6.94 1.77
N GLY A 14 -10.71 -7.19 3.04
CA GLY A 14 -11.77 -8.15 3.38
C GLY A 14 -13.16 -7.69 3.00
N MET A 15 -13.46 -6.38 3.07
CA MET A 15 -14.80 -5.90 2.74
C MET A 15 -15.11 -5.96 1.23
N PRO A 16 -14.24 -5.50 0.31
CA PRO A 16 -14.43 -5.71 -1.13
C PRO A 16 -14.53 -7.18 -1.52
N LEU A 17 -13.73 -8.04 -0.87
CA LEU A 17 -13.76 -9.48 -1.10
C LEU A 17 -15.09 -10.11 -0.66
N ALA A 18 -15.58 -9.76 0.54
CA ALA A 18 -16.88 -10.20 1.05
C ALA A 18 -18.03 -9.79 0.10
N HIS A 19 -17.99 -8.54 -0.37
CA HIS A 19 -18.95 -8.02 -1.34
C HIS A 19 -18.91 -8.80 -2.67
N ALA A 20 -17.71 -9.06 -3.22
CA ALA A 20 -17.55 -9.77 -4.48
C ALA A 20 -18.13 -11.21 -4.39
N PHE A 21 -17.87 -11.92 -3.30
CA PHE A 21 -18.46 -13.25 -3.10
C PHE A 21 -19.98 -13.21 -2.88
N ALA A 22 -20.49 -12.25 -2.10
CA ALA A 22 -21.93 -12.09 -1.91
C ALA A 22 -22.65 -11.75 -3.23
N LYS A 23 -22.06 -10.90 -4.06
CA LYS A 23 -22.53 -10.58 -5.41
C LYS A 23 -22.52 -11.82 -6.31
N ALA A 24 -21.56 -12.71 -6.16
CA ALA A 24 -21.51 -14.01 -6.82
C ALA A 24 -22.44 -15.05 -6.20
N LYS A 25 -23.34 -14.66 -5.28
CA LYS A 25 -24.36 -15.51 -4.64
C LYS A 25 -23.79 -16.61 -3.75
N TYR A 26 -22.71 -16.34 -3.05
CA TYR A 26 -22.29 -17.12 -1.89
C TYR A 26 -22.99 -16.63 -0.64
N SER A 27 -23.18 -17.51 0.34
CA SER A 27 -23.52 -17.11 1.70
C SER A 27 -22.24 -16.59 2.38
N VAL A 28 -22.22 -15.33 2.75
CA VAL A 28 -21.04 -14.67 3.30
C VAL A 28 -21.31 -14.16 4.71
N LEU A 29 -20.43 -14.54 5.61
CA LEU A 29 -20.34 -14.08 6.98
C LEU A 29 -19.13 -13.15 7.10
N GLY A 30 -19.30 -12.00 7.71
CA GLY A 30 -18.23 -11.04 7.95
C GLY A 30 -17.94 -10.92 9.44
N PHE A 31 -16.75 -11.30 9.86
CA PHE A 31 -16.31 -11.17 11.24
C PHE A 31 -15.22 -10.10 11.38
N ASP A 32 -15.41 -9.19 12.33
CA ASP A 32 -14.38 -8.20 12.70
C ASP A 32 -14.48 -7.94 14.20
N VAL A 33 -13.36 -7.82 14.89
CA VAL A 33 -13.30 -7.55 16.33
C VAL A 33 -13.72 -6.10 16.68
N SER A 34 -13.75 -5.22 15.70
CA SER A 34 -14.10 -3.80 15.86
C SER A 34 -15.62 -3.61 15.82
N GLU A 35 -16.24 -3.45 16.98
CA GLU A 35 -17.67 -3.13 17.07
C GLU A 35 -18.05 -1.86 16.28
N PRO A 36 -17.27 -0.75 16.32
CA PRO A 36 -17.54 0.41 15.47
C PRO A 36 -17.57 0.07 13.98
N ARG A 37 -16.66 -0.82 13.51
CA ARG A 37 -16.61 -1.26 12.11
C ARG A 37 -17.87 -2.04 11.73
N ILE A 38 -18.29 -2.97 12.55
CA ILE A 38 -19.50 -3.77 12.33
C ILE A 38 -20.74 -2.87 12.29
N ASN A 39 -20.86 -1.89 13.21
CA ASN A 39 -21.99 -0.98 13.25
C ASN A 39 -22.06 -0.06 12.03
N GLU A 40 -20.92 0.40 11.51
CA GLU A 40 -20.86 1.13 10.24
C GLU A 40 -21.37 0.31 9.07
N LEU A 41 -20.86 -0.92 8.91
CA LEU A 41 -21.25 -1.81 7.82
C LEU A 41 -22.74 -2.19 7.89
N LYS A 42 -23.28 -2.42 9.10
CA LYS A 42 -24.73 -2.64 9.31
C LYS A 42 -25.58 -1.40 8.95
N SER A 43 -24.94 -0.22 8.92
CA SER A 43 -25.58 1.05 8.53
C SER A 43 -25.26 1.43 7.08
N ASP A 44 -24.78 0.50 6.28
CA ASP A 44 -24.38 0.69 4.87
C ASP A 44 -23.29 1.77 4.67
N LYS A 45 -22.39 1.93 5.64
CA LYS A 45 -21.28 2.88 5.57
C LYS A 45 -19.94 2.14 5.52
N ASP A 46 -19.03 2.64 4.70
CA ASP A 46 -17.68 2.11 4.58
C ASP A 46 -16.64 3.22 4.75
N ARG A 47 -15.99 3.28 5.94
CA ARG A 47 -14.92 4.25 6.23
C ARG A 47 -13.70 4.08 5.35
N THR A 48 -13.53 2.92 4.70
CA THR A 48 -12.42 2.68 3.78
C THR A 48 -12.65 3.28 2.40
N ASN A 49 -13.88 3.71 2.08
CA ASN A 49 -14.32 4.24 0.80
C ASN A 49 -14.08 3.30 -0.39
N GLU A 50 -13.89 1.99 -0.12
CA GLU A 50 -13.75 0.97 -1.17
C GLU A 50 -15.09 0.61 -1.80
N LEU A 51 -16.18 0.68 -1.01
CA LEU A 51 -17.54 0.40 -1.46
C LEU A 51 -18.46 1.58 -1.17
N THR A 52 -19.30 1.88 -2.14
CA THR A 52 -20.38 2.88 -1.99
C THR A 52 -21.54 2.30 -1.18
N GLU A 53 -22.36 3.17 -0.56
CA GLU A 53 -23.58 2.78 0.12
C GLU A 53 -24.51 1.93 -0.76
N LYS A 54 -24.59 2.27 -2.05
CA LYS A 54 -25.39 1.52 -3.04
C LYS A 54 -24.85 0.09 -3.25
N GLU A 55 -23.53 -0.08 -3.28
CA GLU A 55 -22.91 -1.40 -3.40
C GLU A 55 -23.13 -2.23 -2.15
N LEU A 56 -22.96 -1.65 -0.97
CA LEU A 56 -23.23 -2.34 0.29
C LEU A 56 -24.67 -2.86 0.36
N ARG A 57 -25.65 -2.04 -0.01
CA ARG A 57 -27.07 -2.42 -0.07
C ARG A 57 -27.41 -3.45 -1.16
N SER A 58 -26.53 -3.65 -2.12
CA SER A 58 -26.77 -4.56 -3.25
C SER A 58 -26.63 -6.04 -2.92
N VAL A 59 -26.06 -6.35 -1.75
CA VAL A 59 -25.75 -7.72 -1.29
C VAL A 59 -26.22 -7.94 0.14
N ILE A 60 -26.32 -9.21 0.54
CA ILE A 60 -26.60 -9.59 1.93
C ILE A 60 -25.36 -10.25 2.51
N ILE A 61 -24.84 -9.68 3.59
CA ILE A 61 -23.72 -10.20 4.37
C ILE A 61 -24.14 -10.16 5.86
N GLU A 62 -23.94 -11.27 6.57
CA GLU A 62 -24.16 -11.34 8.03
C GLU A 62 -22.93 -10.80 8.74
N TYR A 63 -23.00 -9.60 9.32
CA TYR A 63 -21.87 -8.98 10.05
C TYR A 63 -21.94 -9.29 11.54
N SER A 64 -20.81 -9.71 12.13
CA SER A 64 -20.71 -10.08 13.55
C SER A 64 -19.39 -9.70 14.19
N THR A 65 -19.43 -9.36 15.47
CA THR A 65 -18.25 -9.32 16.37
C THR A 65 -18.13 -10.60 17.20
N ASP A 66 -19.12 -11.48 17.12
CA ASP A 66 -19.11 -12.77 17.82
C ASP A 66 -18.35 -13.81 16.96
N PRO A 67 -17.24 -14.38 17.46
CA PRO A 67 -16.45 -15.34 16.71
C PRO A 67 -17.18 -16.69 16.47
N GLU A 68 -18.27 -16.99 17.18
CA GLU A 68 -19.08 -18.17 16.92
C GLU A 68 -19.65 -18.23 15.49
N VAL A 69 -19.73 -17.09 14.80
CA VAL A 69 -20.14 -17.03 13.40
C VAL A 69 -19.19 -17.83 12.49
N ILE A 70 -17.92 -18.00 12.86
CA ILE A 70 -16.89 -18.73 12.12
C ILE A 70 -17.25 -20.22 12.01
N ALA A 71 -17.89 -20.79 13.04
CA ALA A 71 -18.28 -22.20 13.07
C ALA A 71 -19.27 -22.60 11.96
N LYS A 72 -19.96 -21.62 11.35
CA LYS A 72 -20.90 -21.89 10.25
C LYS A 72 -20.20 -22.04 8.88
N ALA A 73 -18.93 -21.60 8.74
CA ALA A 73 -18.26 -21.48 7.47
C ALA A 73 -17.54 -22.76 7.00
N ASP A 74 -17.63 -23.07 5.71
CA ASP A 74 -16.84 -24.10 5.04
C ASP A 74 -15.44 -23.61 4.68
N VAL A 75 -15.33 -22.31 4.36
CA VAL A 75 -14.07 -21.65 4.04
C VAL A 75 -13.98 -20.36 4.86
N VAL A 76 -12.89 -20.21 5.60
CA VAL A 76 -12.58 -19.03 6.43
C VAL A 76 -11.41 -18.30 5.79
N ILE A 77 -11.60 -17.02 5.43
CA ILE A 77 -10.59 -16.20 4.74
C ILE A 77 -10.16 -15.08 5.66
N LEU A 78 -8.87 -15.06 6.01
CA LEU A 78 -8.27 -14.05 6.87
C LEU A 78 -7.65 -12.93 6.03
N ALA A 79 -8.20 -11.72 6.16
CA ALA A 79 -7.72 -10.49 5.51
C ALA A 79 -7.23 -9.49 6.57
N ILE A 80 -6.19 -9.87 7.30
CA ILE A 80 -5.66 -9.16 8.46
C ILE A 80 -4.45 -8.34 8.06
N PRO A 81 -4.31 -7.07 8.51
CA PRO A 81 -3.12 -6.27 8.24
C PRO A 81 -1.88 -6.85 8.93
N THR A 82 -0.77 -6.78 8.23
CA THR A 82 0.54 -7.26 8.67
C THR A 82 1.55 -6.12 8.51
N PRO A 83 1.62 -5.17 9.47
CA PRO A 83 2.55 -4.05 9.43
C PRO A 83 3.98 -4.46 9.77
N VAL A 84 4.89 -3.50 9.76
CA VAL A 84 6.21 -3.60 10.43
C VAL A 84 6.20 -2.78 11.71
N ASP A 85 7.05 -3.17 12.66
CA ASP A 85 7.29 -2.42 13.90
C ASP A 85 8.23 -1.20 13.66
N GLU A 86 8.54 -0.47 14.71
CA GLU A 86 9.44 0.70 14.68
C GLU A 86 10.89 0.34 14.24
N GLN A 87 11.28 -0.92 14.32
CA GLN A 87 12.56 -1.43 13.85
C GLN A 87 12.48 -2.04 12.43
N ASN A 88 11.38 -1.79 11.72
CA ASN A 88 11.11 -2.35 10.39
C ASN A 88 11.07 -3.89 10.35
N LYS A 89 10.72 -4.56 11.46
CA LYS A 89 10.50 -6.01 11.49
C LYS A 89 9.03 -6.32 11.25
N PRO A 90 8.70 -7.41 10.54
CA PRO A 90 7.33 -7.86 10.37
C PRO A 90 6.61 -8.05 11.71
N ASP A 91 5.49 -7.34 11.91
CA ASP A 91 4.62 -7.55 13.05
C ASP A 91 3.43 -8.43 12.65
N LEU A 92 3.52 -9.70 13.01
CA LEU A 92 2.49 -10.70 12.74
C LEU A 92 1.48 -10.84 13.90
N THR A 93 1.55 -10.01 14.93
CA THR A 93 0.75 -10.13 16.15
C THR A 93 -0.75 -10.20 15.85
N LEU A 94 -1.25 -9.30 14.99
CA LEU A 94 -2.66 -9.28 14.62
C LEU A 94 -3.07 -10.55 13.86
N LEU A 95 -2.25 -11.00 12.93
CA LEU A 95 -2.50 -12.21 12.14
C LEU A 95 -2.51 -13.46 13.03
N LEU A 96 -1.52 -13.60 13.92
CA LEU A 96 -1.42 -14.76 14.81
C LEU A 96 -2.58 -14.77 15.84
N ASN A 97 -3.01 -13.61 16.34
CA ASN A 97 -4.17 -13.53 17.22
C ASN A 97 -5.47 -13.89 16.48
N ALA A 98 -5.67 -13.40 15.26
CA ALA A 98 -6.81 -13.79 14.43
C ALA A 98 -6.80 -15.29 14.13
N THR A 99 -5.61 -15.87 13.87
CA THR A 99 -5.44 -17.30 13.67
C THR A 99 -5.87 -18.11 14.92
N LYS A 100 -5.52 -17.66 16.13
CA LYS A 100 -5.97 -18.29 17.40
C LYS A 100 -7.50 -18.23 17.54
N THR A 101 -8.09 -17.05 17.27
CA THR A 101 -9.55 -16.90 17.31
C THR A 101 -10.22 -17.84 16.32
N VAL A 102 -9.74 -17.92 15.09
CA VAL A 102 -10.25 -18.86 14.08
C VAL A 102 -10.10 -20.29 14.53
N ALA A 103 -8.93 -20.66 15.11
CA ALA A 103 -8.65 -22.01 15.58
C ALA A 103 -9.66 -22.55 16.60
N GLN A 104 -10.13 -21.68 17.49
CA GLN A 104 -11.09 -22.06 18.54
C GLN A 104 -12.52 -22.28 18.00
N HIS A 105 -12.87 -21.70 16.84
CA HIS A 105 -14.26 -21.63 16.37
C HIS A 105 -14.52 -22.30 15.03
N PHE A 106 -13.50 -22.59 14.18
CA PHE A 106 -13.77 -23.23 12.88
C PHE A 106 -14.37 -24.64 13.04
N LYS A 107 -15.18 -25.06 12.08
CA LYS A 107 -15.73 -26.41 12.04
C LYS A 107 -14.77 -27.42 11.40
N ASP A 108 -14.92 -28.67 11.76
CA ASP A 108 -14.11 -29.78 11.25
C ASP A 108 -14.10 -29.78 9.70
N GLY A 109 -12.91 -29.92 9.13
CA GLY A 109 -12.70 -29.97 7.68
C GLY A 109 -12.77 -28.60 6.97
N ALA A 110 -12.86 -27.47 7.69
CA ALA A 110 -12.85 -26.16 7.08
C ALA A 110 -11.53 -25.88 6.35
N ILE A 111 -11.61 -25.11 5.26
CA ILE A 111 -10.44 -24.57 4.57
C ILE A 111 -10.14 -23.19 5.16
N ILE A 112 -8.94 -22.99 5.70
CA ILE A 112 -8.49 -21.72 6.26
C ILE A 112 -7.53 -21.06 5.26
N VAL A 113 -7.91 -19.89 4.75
CA VAL A 113 -7.20 -19.17 3.68
C VAL A 113 -6.63 -17.89 4.23
N TYR A 114 -5.36 -17.61 3.95
CA TYR A 114 -4.72 -16.36 4.29
C TYR A 114 -4.60 -15.48 3.04
N GLU A 115 -5.04 -14.22 3.15
CA GLU A 115 -4.87 -13.18 2.11
C GLU A 115 -3.83 -12.14 2.50
N SER A 116 -3.46 -12.11 3.77
CA SER A 116 -2.46 -11.16 4.31
C SER A 116 -1.12 -11.31 3.60
N THR A 117 -0.45 -10.20 3.33
CA THR A 117 0.93 -10.25 2.83
C THR A 117 1.87 -10.73 3.93
N VAL A 118 2.61 -11.78 3.65
CA VAL A 118 3.54 -12.40 4.59
C VAL A 118 4.82 -12.86 3.89
N TYR A 119 5.87 -13.16 4.66
CA TYR A 119 7.04 -13.83 4.10
C TYR A 119 6.78 -15.32 3.90
N PRO A 120 7.52 -15.99 2.98
CA PRO A 120 7.34 -17.41 2.72
C PRO A 120 7.48 -18.28 3.95
N GLY A 121 6.46 -19.07 4.20
CA GLY A 121 6.37 -20.02 5.31
C GLY A 121 5.48 -19.56 6.48
N VAL A 122 4.99 -18.33 6.52
CA VAL A 122 4.13 -17.89 7.64
C VAL A 122 2.87 -18.74 7.74
N THR A 123 2.20 -19.00 6.63
CA THR A 123 0.96 -19.79 6.62
C THR A 123 1.20 -21.21 7.12
N GLU A 124 2.23 -21.88 6.62
CA GLU A 124 2.48 -23.29 6.94
C GLU A 124 3.30 -23.46 8.22
N ASP A 125 4.36 -22.65 8.43
CA ASP A 125 5.32 -22.85 9.52
C ASP A 125 4.88 -22.17 10.85
N LEU A 126 3.99 -21.16 10.80
CA LEU A 126 3.51 -20.43 11.98
C LEU A 126 2.01 -20.60 12.21
N CYS A 127 1.18 -20.28 11.22
CA CYS A 127 -0.28 -20.31 11.38
C CYS A 127 -0.81 -21.74 11.47
N GLY A 128 -0.33 -22.67 10.66
CA GLY A 128 -0.72 -24.08 10.69
C GLY A 128 -0.55 -24.74 12.07
N PRO A 129 0.62 -24.64 12.72
CA PRO A 129 0.83 -25.15 14.08
C PRO A 129 -0.10 -24.51 15.13
N ILE A 130 -0.40 -23.20 15.01
CA ILE A 130 -1.36 -22.52 15.89
C ILE A 130 -2.76 -23.09 15.70
N LEU A 131 -3.21 -23.24 14.45
CA LEU A 131 -4.51 -23.84 14.15
C LEU A 131 -4.62 -25.25 14.73
N ALA A 132 -3.63 -26.10 14.51
CA ALA A 132 -3.61 -27.46 15.03
C ALA A 132 -3.67 -27.53 16.56
N LYS A 133 -2.88 -26.68 17.23
CA LYS A 133 -2.80 -26.63 18.70
C LYS A 133 -4.08 -26.09 19.34
N GLU A 134 -4.50 -24.88 18.92
CA GLU A 134 -5.58 -24.16 19.58
C GLU A 134 -6.98 -24.73 19.25
N SER A 135 -7.12 -25.49 18.16
CA SER A 135 -8.35 -26.19 17.81
C SER A 135 -8.54 -27.51 18.55
N GLY A 136 -7.55 -27.97 19.32
CA GLY A 136 -7.58 -29.29 19.93
C GLY A 136 -7.44 -30.43 18.91
N GLY A 137 -6.81 -30.18 17.76
CA GLY A 137 -6.55 -31.20 16.72
C GLY A 137 -7.70 -31.39 15.73
N LYS A 138 -8.65 -30.49 15.64
CA LYS A 138 -9.68 -30.51 14.58
C LYS A 138 -9.02 -30.54 13.19
N PRO A 139 -9.53 -31.37 12.26
CA PRO A 139 -9.02 -31.40 10.89
C PRO A 139 -9.34 -30.06 10.18
N PHE A 140 -8.38 -29.55 9.42
CA PHE A 140 -8.53 -28.35 8.56
C PHE A 140 -7.63 -28.49 7.34
N LYS A 141 -7.81 -27.59 6.38
CA LYS A 141 -6.97 -27.43 5.20
C LYS A 141 -6.43 -26.01 5.12
N LEU A 142 -5.19 -25.85 4.65
CA LEU A 142 -4.56 -24.56 4.45
C LEU A 142 -4.63 -24.10 3.00
N GLY A 143 -4.89 -22.80 2.84
CA GLY A 143 -4.81 -22.11 1.57
C GLY A 143 -4.18 -20.74 1.70
N TYR A 144 -3.71 -20.21 0.58
CA TYR A 144 -3.17 -18.86 0.48
C TYR A 144 -3.57 -18.21 -0.85
N SER A 145 -4.01 -16.96 -0.79
CA SER A 145 -4.37 -16.20 -1.97
C SER A 145 -4.13 -14.72 -1.73
N PRO A 146 -2.94 -14.19 -2.07
CA PRO A 146 -2.58 -12.81 -1.72
C PRO A 146 -3.45 -11.79 -2.42
N GLU A 147 -3.74 -10.68 -1.71
CA GLU A 147 -4.36 -9.52 -2.35
C GLU A 147 -3.34 -8.76 -3.21
N ARG A 148 -3.78 -8.38 -4.41
CA ARG A 148 -2.97 -7.69 -5.43
C ARG A 148 -3.57 -6.37 -5.88
N ILE A 149 -4.69 -5.93 -5.27
CA ILE A 149 -5.30 -4.64 -5.56
C ILE A 149 -4.37 -3.52 -5.08
N ASN A 150 -4.33 -2.45 -5.85
CA ASN A 150 -3.66 -1.23 -5.46
C ASN A 150 -4.73 -0.24 -4.93
N PRO A 151 -4.72 0.12 -3.63
CA PRO A 151 -5.73 1.03 -3.07
C PRO A 151 -5.91 2.30 -3.91
N GLY A 152 -7.17 2.68 -4.15
CA GLY A 152 -7.53 3.81 -4.99
C GLY A 152 -7.49 3.56 -6.50
N ASP A 153 -7.06 2.39 -6.97
CA ASP A 153 -7.08 2.02 -8.39
C ASP A 153 -8.47 1.49 -8.78
N LYS A 154 -9.23 2.30 -9.49
CA LYS A 154 -10.58 1.96 -9.98
C LYS A 154 -10.57 1.18 -11.29
N GLU A 155 -9.44 1.09 -11.95
CA GLU A 155 -9.26 0.36 -13.21
C GLU A 155 -8.94 -1.11 -12.97
N HIS A 156 -8.00 -1.40 -12.06
CA HIS A 156 -7.53 -2.74 -11.72
C HIS A 156 -8.22 -3.25 -10.45
N THR A 157 -9.51 -3.59 -10.59
CA THR A 157 -10.33 -4.14 -9.48
C THR A 157 -10.08 -5.64 -9.27
N VAL A 158 -10.62 -6.21 -8.17
CA VAL A 158 -10.54 -7.67 -7.87
C VAL A 158 -10.88 -8.54 -9.09
N GLU A 159 -11.90 -8.15 -9.87
CA GLU A 159 -12.36 -8.92 -11.03
C GLU A 159 -11.34 -8.93 -12.19
N LYS A 160 -10.49 -7.88 -12.28
CA LYS A 160 -9.63 -7.61 -13.45
C LYS A 160 -8.16 -7.99 -13.25
N ILE A 161 -7.75 -8.32 -12.03
CA ILE A 161 -6.38 -8.75 -11.73
C ILE A 161 -6.36 -10.27 -11.60
N MET A 162 -5.45 -10.93 -12.34
CA MET A 162 -5.23 -12.37 -12.18
C MET A 162 -4.88 -12.69 -10.72
N LYS A 163 -5.66 -13.55 -10.06
CA LYS A 163 -5.46 -13.92 -8.66
C LYS A 163 -4.53 -15.13 -8.57
N ILE A 164 -3.58 -15.09 -7.64
CA ILE A 164 -2.75 -16.26 -7.29
C ILE A 164 -3.49 -17.04 -6.23
N VAL A 165 -3.52 -18.37 -6.37
CA VAL A 165 -4.14 -19.27 -5.41
C VAL A 165 -3.21 -20.46 -5.18
N ALA A 166 -3.06 -20.86 -3.92
CA ALA A 166 -2.36 -22.06 -3.51
C ALA A 166 -3.15 -22.81 -2.41
N GLY A 167 -3.07 -24.12 -2.41
CA GLY A 167 -3.60 -24.98 -1.36
C GLY A 167 -2.52 -25.94 -0.88
N GLU A 168 -2.67 -26.48 0.33
CA GLU A 168 -1.74 -27.48 0.88
C GLU A 168 -1.72 -28.79 0.09
N ASP A 169 -2.82 -29.08 -0.60
CA ASP A 169 -2.95 -30.22 -1.51
C ASP A 169 -3.73 -29.85 -2.79
N ALA A 170 -3.78 -30.79 -3.74
CA ALA A 170 -4.39 -30.57 -5.04
C ALA A 170 -5.91 -30.34 -4.96
N GLU A 171 -6.61 -30.97 -4.01
CA GLU A 171 -8.05 -30.84 -3.82
C GLU A 171 -8.39 -29.45 -3.26
N THR A 172 -7.68 -29.02 -2.23
CA THR A 172 -7.78 -27.68 -1.63
C THR A 172 -7.51 -26.60 -2.67
N MET A 173 -6.42 -26.76 -3.44
CA MET A 173 -6.09 -25.81 -4.52
C MET A 173 -7.20 -25.78 -5.59
N ALA A 174 -7.75 -26.91 -6.00
CA ALA A 174 -8.83 -26.95 -6.98
C ALA A 174 -10.09 -26.23 -6.46
N THR A 175 -10.45 -26.49 -5.20
CA THR A 175 -11.59 -25.85 -4.53
C THR A 175 -11.41 -24.35 -4.46
N LEU A 176 -10.24 -23.86 -4.03
CA LEU A 176 -9.94 -22.42 -3.96
C LEU A 176 -9.89 -21.79 -5.35
N ALA A 177 -9.30 -22.47 -6.35
CA ALA A 177 -9.28 -21.97 -7.73
C ALA A 177 -10.70 -21.80 -8.31
N GLN A 178 -11.61 -22.73 -8.00
CA GLN A 178 -13.02 -22.60 -8.40
C GLN A 178 -13.71 -21.47 -7.63
N LEU A 179 -13.47 -21.34 -6.33
CA LEU A 179 -14.03 -20.31 -5.47
C LEU A 179 -13.65 -18.92 -5.99
N TYR A 180 -12.35 -18.61 -6.06
CA TYR A 180 -11.86 -17.32 -6.53
C TYR A 180 -12.16 -17.08 -8.02
N GLY A 181 -12.13 -18.12 -8.85
CA GLY A 181 -12.51 -18.04 -10.26
C GLY A 181 -13.97 -17.61 -10.50
N SER A 182 -14.82 -17.74 -9.48
CA SER A 182 -16.21 -17.27 -9.56
C SER A 182 -16.33 -15.72 -9.49
N ILE A 183 -15.32 -15.03 -8.97
CA ILE A 183 -15.32 -13.58 -8.80
C ILE A 183 -14.22 -12.89 -9.63
N VAL A 184 -13.19 -13.60 -10.07
CA VAL A 184 -12.05 -13.05 -10.83
C VAL A 184 -12.16 -13.43 -12.31
N LYS A 185 -12.45 -12.45 -13.16
CA LYS A 185 -12.58 -12.64 -14.62
C LYS A 185 -11.24 -12.75 -15.34
N ALA A 186 -10.19 -12.12 -14.78
CA ALA A 186 -8.85 -12.12 -15.36
C ALA A 186 -8.14 -13.49 -15.29
N GLY A 187 -8.72 -14.44 -14.57
CA GLY A 187 -8.20 -15.80 -14.42
C GLY A 187 -7.48 -16.06 -13.10
N ILE A 188 -7.15 -17.34 -12.88
CA ILE A 188 -6.51 -17.83 -11.68
C ILE A 188 -5.16 -18.46 -12.03
N HIS A 189 -4.10 -17.97 -11.39
CA HIS A 189 -2.80 -18.64 -11.40
C HIS A 189 -2.71 -19.60 -10.21
N LYS A 190 -2.61 -20.91 -10.51
CA LYS A 190 -2.44 -21.96 -9.49
C LYS A 190 -0.96 -22.09 -9.16
N ALA A 191 -0.55 -21.57 -8.02
CA ALA A 191 0.83 -21.73 -7.56
C ALA A 191 1.09 -23.16 -7.04
N PRO A 192 2.28 -23.73 -7.28
CA PRO A 192 2.57 -25.12 -6.92
C PRO A 192 2.64 -25.37 -5.40
N SER A 193 2.78 -24.33 -4.58
CA SER A 193 2.75 -24.40 -3.13
C SER A 193 2.38 -23.05 -2.51
N ILE A 194 1.98 -23.07 -1.24
CA ILE A 194 1.70 -21.86 -0.45
C ILE A 194 2.93 -20.97 -0.38
N LYS A 195 4.11 -21.50 -0.09
CA LYS A 195 5.38 -20.74 -0.04
C LYS A 195 5.72 -20.04 -1.35
N VAL A 196 5.40 -20.66 -2.49
CA VAL A 196 5.60 -20.02 -3.81
C VAL A 196 4.65 -18.83 -3.98
N ALA A 197 3.39 -18.95 -3.57
CA ALA A 197 2.41 -17.87 -3.66
C ALA A 197 2.76 -16.70 -2.71
N GLU A 198 3.20 -16.99 -1.49
CA GLU A 198 3.70 -16.01 -0.53
C GLU A 198 4.93 -15.25 -1.10
N MET A 199 5.91 -16.00 -1.65
CA MET A 199 7.10 -15.41 -2.26
C MET A 199 6.75 -14.53 -3.46
N ALA A 200 5.85 -14.99 -4.34
CA ALA A 200 5.43 -14.23 -5.51
C ALA A 200 4.87 -12.86 -5.11
N LYS A 201 4.04 -12.80 -4.06
CA LYS A 201 3.49 -11.55 -3.54
C LYS A 201 4.58 -10.63 -3.00
N ALA A 202 5.49 -11.14 -2.20
CA ALA A 202 6.53 -10.33 -1.57
C ALA A 202 7.49 -9.72 -2.62
N ILE A 203 7.85 -10.47 -3.66
CA ILE A 203 8.75 -9.95 -4.71
C ILE A 203 8.09 -8.93 -5.65
N GLU A 204 6.78 -8.94 -5.83
CA GLU A 204 6.08 -7.93 -6.64
C GLU A 204 6.32 -6.50 -6.13
N ASN A 205 6.29 -6.32 -4.82
CA ASN A 205 6.51 -5.03 -4.19
C ASN A 205 8.01 -4.73 -4.01
N ALA A 206 8.82 -5.72 -3.65
CA ALA A 206 10.28 -5.57 -3.58
C ALA A 206 10.89 -5.19 -4.94
N GLN A 207 10.39 -5.73 -6.04
CA GLN A 207 10.83 -5.38 -7.39
C GLN A 207 10.54 -3.90 -7.70
N ARG A 208 9.37 -3.37 -7.30
CA ARG A 208 9.05 -1.94 -7.44
C ARG A 208 9.97 -1.07 -6.60
N ASP A 209 10.19 -1.45 -5.35
CA ASP A 209 11.06 -0.74 -4.43
C ASP A 209 12.50 -0.64 -4.95
N ILE A 210 13.07 -1.73 -5.45
CA ILE A 210 14.41 -1.79 -6.05
C ILE A 210 14.50 -0.87 -7.27
N ASN A 211 13.50 -0.90 -8.15
CA ASN A 211 13.52 -0.06 -9.35
C ASN A 211 13.41 1.44 -9.01
N ILE A 212 12.60 1.80 -7.99
CA ILE A 212 12.53 3.20 -7.52
C ILE A 212 13.85 3.61 -6.86
N ALA A 213 14.49 2.72 -6.07
CA ALA A 213 15.79 2.99 -5.47
C ALA A 213 16.85 3.27 -6.54
N TYR A 214 16.88 2.47 -7.60
CA TYR A 214 17.76 2.71 -8.75
C TYR A 214 17.50 4.08 -9.39
N MET A 215 16.23 4.47 -9.61
CA MET A 215 15.90 5.80 -10.14
C MET A 215 16.29 6.92 -9.16
N ASN A 216 16.20 6.69 -7.86
CA ASN A 216 16.65 7.63 -6.84
C ASN A 216 18.18 7.83 -6.87
N GLU A 217 18.96 6.77 -7.06
CA GLU A 217 20.42 6.90 -7.26
C GLU A 217 20.74 7.68 -8.54
N ILE A 218 20.06 7.37 -9.66
CA ILE A 218 20.21 8.11 -10.92
C ILE A 218 19.89 9.60 -10.72
N ALA A 219 18.83 9.94 -10.00
CA ALA A 219 18.48 11.32 -9.70
C ALA A 219 19.57 12.04 -8.89
N LYS A 220 20.13 11.38 -7.87
CA LYS A 220 21.26 11.91 -7.10
C LYS A 220 22.47 12.15 -7.99
N PHE A 221 22.78 11.22 -8.89
CA PHE A 221 23.91 11.33 -9.82
C PHE A 221 23.70 12.41 -10.87
N CYS A 222 22.50 12.51 -11.47
CA CYS A 222 22.16 13.59 -12.40
C CYS A 222 22.33 14.97 -11.75
N ASN A 223 21.88 15.12 -10.49
CA ASN A 223 22.09 16.36 -9.73
C ASN A 223 23.58 16.69 -9.53
N THR A 224 24.43 15.70 -9.32
CA THR A 224 25.88 15.90 -9.21
C THR A 224 26.50 16.32 -10.53
N LEU A 225 26.00 15.80 -11.65
CA LEU A 225 26.43 16.14 -13.01
C LEU A 225 25.86 17.48 -13.49
N GLY A 226 24.88 18.08 -12.79
CA GLY A 226 24.20 19.31 -13.25
C GLY A 226 23.29 19.07 -14.47
N ILE A 227 22.76 17.86 -14.66
CA ILE A 227 21.82 17.52 -15.72
C ILE A 227 20.45 17.15 -15.15
N THR A 228 19.41 17.30 -15.95
CA THR A 228 18.02 17.06 -15.54
C THR A 228 17.71 15.56 -15.56
N THR A 229 17.30 15.01 -14.43
CA THR A 229 16.89 13.60 -14.34
C THR A 229 15.76 13.28 -15.32
N LYS A 230 14.79 14.18 -15.46
CA LYS A 230 13.67 14.05 -16.39
C LYS A 230 14.14 13.83 -17.83
N ASP A 231 15.08 14.63 -18.32
CA ASP A 231 15.60 14.51 -19.70
C ASP A 231 16.32 13.19 -19.92
N VAL A 232 17.10 12.73 -18.93
CA VAL A 232 17.76 11.41 -18.96
C VAL A 232 16.74 10.29 -19.04
N LEU A 233 15.70 10.35 -18.22
CA LEU A 233 14.64 9.33 -18.20
C LEU A 233 13.80 9.38 -19.48
N ASP A 234 13.47 10.55 -19.99
CA ASP A 234 12.72 10.70 -21.24
C ASP A 234 13.50 10.13 -22.44
N ALA A 235 14.81 10.39 -22.50
CA ALA A 235 15.68 9.75 -23.49
C ALA A 235 15.71 8.23 -23.33
N SER A 236 15.85 7.73 -22.09
CA SER A 236 15.93 6.28 -21.81
C SER A 236 14.63 5.55 -22.15
N LYS A 237 13.47 6.15 -21.94
CA LYS A 237 12.12 5.60 -22.24
C LYS A 237 11.90 5.38 -23.74
N THR A 238 12.71 5.97 -24.61
CA THR A 238 12.64 5.70 -26.06
C THR A 238 13.04 4.28 -26.40
N LYS A 239 13.75 3.59 -25.50
CA LYS A 239 14.09 2.17 -25.68
C LYS A 239 12.93 1.29 -25.21
N TRP A 240 12.47 0.42 -26.11
CA TRP A 240 11.28 -0.40 -25.93
C TRP A 240 11.24 -1.28 -24.67
N ASN A 241 12.39 -1.68 -24.12
CA ASN A 241 12.48 -2.53 -22.92
C ASN A 241 12.97 -1.78 -21.67
N PHE A 242 12.98 -0.45 -21.70
CA PHE A 242 13.26 0.34 -20.51
C PHE A 242 12.02 0.40 -19.62
N LEU A 243 12.17 0.05 -18.34
CA LEU A 243 11.08 0.10 -17.38
C LEU A 243 10.92 1.54 -16.86
N PRO A 244 9.78 2.20 -17.08
CA PRO A 244 9.59 3.64 -16.85
C PRO A 244 9.30 3.98 -15.39
N PHE A 245 10.15 3.52 -14.47
CA PHE A 245 10.12 3.98 -13.08
C PHE A 245 10.64 5.41 -12.97
N THR A 246 10.22 6.12 -11.94
CA THR A 246 10.63 7.50 -11.65
C THR A 246 11.13 7.62 -10.21
N PRO A 247 12.04 8.57 -9.92
CA PRO A 247 12.48 8.82 -8.56
C PRO A 247 11.36 9.40 -7.68
N GLY A 248 11.54 9.31 -6.36
CA GLY A 248 10.62 9.90 -5.39
C GLY A 248 10.69 9.25 -4.02
N LEU A 249 9.83 9.72 -3.14
CA LEU A 249 9.66 9.15 -1.81
C LEU A 249 8.87 7.85 -1.88
N VAL A 250 9.29 6.85 -1.12
CA VAL A 250 8.62 5.54 -1.05
C VAL A 250 8.02 5.36 0.33
N GLY A 251 6.71 5.59 0.43
CA GLY A 251 5.90 5.40 1.62
C GLY A 251 4.80 4.35 1.42
N GLY A 252 3.78 4.41 2.29
CA GLY A 252 2.63 3.52 2.25
C GLY A 252 2.88 2.16 2.89
N HIS A 253 1.91 1.24 2.73
CA HIS A 253 1.84 -0.02 3.47
C HIS A 253 2.45 -1.22 2.74
N CYS A 254 2.80 -1.08 1.46
CA CYS A 254 3.19 -2.19 0.61
C CYS A 254 4.65 -2.05 0.13
N ILE A 255 4.94 -1.08 -0.75
CA ILE A 255 6.27 -0.96 -1.39
C ILE A 255 7.37 -0.71 -0.34
N GLY A 256 7.10 0.14 0.66
CA GLY A 256 8.04 0.45 1.74
C GLY A 256 8.09 -0.60 2.85
N VAL A 257 7.24 -1.63 2.82
CA VAL A 257 7.06 -2.60 3.92
C VAL A 257 7.45 -4.02 3.50
N ASP A 258 6.89 -4.53 2.40
CA ASP A 258 7.09 -5.92 1.98
C ASP A 258 8.56 -6.34 1.78
N PRO A 259 9.50 -5.46 1.36
CA PRO A 259 10.91 -5.82 1.31
C PRO A 259 11.50 -6.24 2.66
N TYR A 260 11.04 -5.65 3.77
CA TYR A 260 11.49 -6.04 5.11
C TYR A 260 11.07 -7.45 5.50
N TYR A 261 9.93 -7.94 4.98
CA TYR A 261 9.51 -9.32 5.13
C TYR A 261 10.53 -10.30 4.54
N LEU A 262 11.04 -9.99 3.34
CA LEU A 262 12.07 -10.78 2.68
C LEU A 262 13.40 -10.73 3.43
N LEU A 263 13.82 -9.55 3.90
CA LEU A 263 15.05 -9.35 4.65
C LEU A 263 15.04 -10.15 5.98
N GLU A 264 13.94 -10.08 6.73
CA GLU A 264 13.82 -10.80 7.99
C GLU A 264 13.79 -12.32 7.76
N ARG A 265 13.06 -12.80 6.74
CA ARG A 265 13.03 -14.23 6.42
C ARG A 265 14.40 -14.74 5.96
N ALA A 266 15.10 -14.00 5.11
CA ALA A 266 16.45 -14.38 4.70
C ALA A 266 17.38 -14.50 5.92
N LYS A 267 17.36 -13.51 6.82
CA LYS A 267 18.14 -13.51 8.05
C LYS A 267 17.83 -14.71 8.96
N THR A 268 16.55 -15.03 9.16
CA THR A 268 16.13 -16.17 10.00
C THR A 268 16.57 -17.52 9.42
N LEU A 269 16.80 -17.59 8.10
CA LEU A 269 17.32 -18.77 7.40
C LEU A 269 18.86 -18.76 7.24
N GLY A 270 19.56 -17.79 7.84
CA GLY A 270 21.02 -17.68 7.75
C GLY A 270 21.53 -17.10 6.43
N GLY A 271 20.64 -16.50 5.63
CA GLY A 271 20.96 -15.86 4.36
C GLY A 271 20.89 -14.34 4.41
N GLU A 272 21.23 -13.68 3.30
CA GLU A 272 21.16 -12.25 3.10
C GLU A 272 20.54 -11.89 1.76
N MET A 273 19.94 -10.71 1.67
CA MET A 273 19.41 -10.12 0.44
C MET A 273 19.96 -8.69 0.25
N PRO A 274 21.25 -8.53 -0.08
CA PRO A 274 21.92 -7.23 -0.09
C PRO A 274 21.29 -6.24 -1.09
N VAL A 275 20.81 -6.67 -2.24
CA VAL A 275 20.14 -5.82 -3.23
C VAL A 275 18.86 -5.20 -2.63
N VAL A 276 18.03 -6.02 -1.97
CA VAL A 276 16.80 -5.55 -1.33
C VAL A 276 17.11 -4.59 -0.18
N ARG A 277 18.12 -4.91 0.64
CA ARG A 277 18.54 -4.07 1.77
C ARG A 277 19.04 -2.72 1.30
N THR A 278 19.97 -2.68 0.34
CA THR A 278 20.54 -1.42 -0.18
C THR A 278 19.47 -0.57 -0.87
N ALA A 279 18.51 -1.20 -1.55
CA ALA A 279 17.38 -0.48 -2.14
C ALA A 279 16.53 0.21 -1.07
N ARG A 280 16.22 -0.48 0.05
CA ARG A 280 15.51 0.14 1.17
C ARG A 280 16.29 1.29 1.80
N GLU A 281 17.58 1.09 2.08
CA GLU A 281 18.46 2.12 2.61
C GLU A 281 18.50 3.36 1.69
N THR A 282 18.56 3.16 0.37
CA THR A 282 18.51 4.24 -0.63
C THR A 282 17.18 4.99 -0.58
N ASN A 283 16.05 4.28 -0.58
CA ASN A 283 14.72 4.88 -0.57
C ASN A 283 14.41 5.59 0.76
N ASP A 284 14.78 5.01 1.89
CA ASP A 284 14.61 5.65 3.20
C ASP A 284 15.48 6.89 3.36
N GLY A 285 16.69 6.89 2.79
CA GLY A 285 17.59 8.04 2.75
C GLY A 285 17.10 9.20 1.90
N MET A 286 16.06 9.01 1.03
CA MET A 286 15.54 10.10 0.20
C MET A 286 14.88 11.22 0.98
N VAL A 287 14.29 10.93 2.13
CA VAL A 287 13.70 11.92 3.02
C VAL A 287 14.75 12.97 3.42
N GLN A 288 15.87 12.48 3.92
CA GLN A 288 16.99 13.34 4.32
C GLN A 288 17.56 14.08 3.13
N TYR A 289 17.80 13.42 2.02
CA TYR A 289 18.35 14.01 0.79
C TYR A 289 17.47 15.16 0.25
N VAL A 290 16.16 14.96 0.20
CA VAL A 290 15.21 16.01 -0.28
C VAL A 290 15.20 17.19 0.67
N ALA A 291 15.11 16.96 1.98
CA ALA A 291 15.13 18.03 2.97
C ALA A 291 16.43 18.86 2.91
N GLU A 292 17.59 18.19 2.86
CA GLU A 292 18.89 18.87 2.76
C GLU A 292 19.03 19.72 1.50
N ARG A 293 18.55 19.23 0.35
CA ARG A 293 18.57 20.01 -0.90
C ARG A 293 17.75 21.29 -0.79
N ILE A 294 16.58 21.22 -0.15
CA ILE A 294 15.71 22.38 0.04
C ILE A 294 16.37 23.36 1.02
N ILE A 295 16.84 22.88 2.16
CA ILE A 295 17.47 23.70 3.22
C ILE A 295 18.71 24.42 2.69
N LYS A 296 19.51 23.75 1.85
CA LYS A 296 20.77 24.31 1.31
C LYS A 296 20.56 25.58 0.47
N VAL A 297 19.42 25.74 -0.15
CA VAL A 297 19.13 26.87 -1.06
C VAL A 297 18.24 27.94 -0.44
N LEU A 298 17.63 27.66 0.71
CA LEU A 298 16.74 28.57 1.39
C LEU A 298 17.48 29.37 2.48
N PRO A 299 17.17 30.66 2.64
CA PRO A 299 17.58 31.43 3.81
C PRO A 299 17.07 30.79 5.12
N PRO A 300 17.78 30.97 6.24
CA PRO A 300 17.28 30.59 7.55
C PRO A 300 15.89 31.16 7.85
N GLN A 301 15.03 30.42 8.56
CA GLN A 301 13.68 30.84 8.96
C GLN A 301 12.72 31.10 7.78
N SER A 302 13.01 30.57 6.59
CA SER A 302 12.13 30.72 5.43
C SER A 302 10.72 30.18 5.72
N SER A 303 9.72 30.85 5.13
CA SER A 303 8.33 30.40 5.12
C SER A 303 8.09 29.46 3.94
N ILE A 304 7.61 28.26 4.19
CA ILE A 304 7.47 27.20 3.20
C ILE A 304 6.02 26.73 3.14
N LEU A 305 5.47 26.62 1.94
CA LEU A 305 4.23 25.90 1.67
C LEU A 305 4.57 24.50 1.14
N VAL A 306 4.14 23.47 1.84
CA VAL A 306 4.25 22.09 1.37
C VAL A 306 2.90 21.61 0.87
N LEU A 307 2.88 21.10 -0.37
CA LEU A 307 1.71 20.57 -1.07
C LEU A 307 1.80 19.04 -1.17
N GLY A 308 0.80 18.37 -0.61
CA GLY A 308 0.69 16.92 -0.58
C GLY A 308 1.39 16.30 0.63
N GLN A 309 0.62 15.54 1.43
CA GLN A 309 1.07 14.84 2.63
C GLN A 309 0.65 13.39 2.70
N THR A 310 -0.16 12.92 1.74
CA THR A 310 -0.51 11.51 1.60
C THR A 310 0.69 10.71 1.11
N PHE A 311 0.63 9.39 1.19
CA PHE A 311 1.72 8.53 0.68
C PHE A 311 1.72 8.41 -0.86
N LYS A 312 0.60 8.74 -1.52
CA LYS A 312 0.39 8.59 -2.97
C LYS A 312 -0.60 9.65 -3.48
N GLU A 313 -0.48 10.01 -4.74
CA GLU A 313 -1.38 10.94 -5.42
C GLU A 313 -2.83 10.44 -5.43
N ASP A 314 -3.77 11.35 -5.21
CA ASP A 314 -5.21 11.16 -5.35
C ASP A 314 -5.79 10.02 -4.45
N VAL A 315 -5.13 9.75 -3.31
CA VAL A 315 -5.57 8.78 -2.29
C VAL A 315 -5.57 9.45 -0.92
N PRO A 316 -6.71 9.47 -0.18
CA PRO A 316 -6.82 10.13 1.13
C PRO A 316 -6.23 9.25 2.26
N ASP A 317 -4.96 8.87 2.13
CA ASP A 317 -4.26 8.05 3.13
C ASP A 317 -2.85 8.61 3.37
N ASP A 318 -2.58 9.00 4.61
CA ASP A 318 -1.33 9.62 5.04
C ASP A 318 -0.45 8.70 5.91
N ARG A 319 -0.90 7.46 6.13
CA ARG A 319 -0.16 6.49 6.93
C ARG A 319 1.17 6.15 6.29
N ASN A 320 2.24 6.18 7.07
CA ASN A 320 3.61 5.97 6.60
C ASN A 320 4.01 6.87 5.42
N SER A 321 3.49 8.11 5.38
CA SER A 321 3.84 9.07 4.35
C SER A 321 5.21 9.69 4.61
N LYS A 322 6.14 9.49 3.70
CA LYS A 322 7.48 10.09 3.74
C LYS A 322 7.48 11.61 3.51
N ALA A 323 6.40 12.15 2.97
CA ALA A 323 6.22 13.60 2.85
C ALA A 323 6.17 14.28 4.24
N ARG A 324 5.53 13.66 5.22
CA ARG A 324 5.50 14.16 6.61
C ARG A 324 6.87 14.16 7.26
N ASP A 325 7.70 13.15 6.98
CA ASP A 325 9.06 13.09 7.49
C ASP A 325 9.91 14.24 6.92
N VAL A 326 9.75 14.60 5.64
CA VAL A 326 10.38 15.79 5.03
C VAL A 326 9.91 17.07 5.72
N VAL A 327 8.61 17.22 5.97
CA VAL A 327 8.06 18.38 6.71
C VAL A 327 8.70 18.52 8.08
N ALA A 328 8.81 17.42 8.82
CA ALA A 328 9.42 17.41 10.15
C ALA A 328 10.90 17.86 10.12
N LEU A 329 11.67 17.43 9.11
CA LEU A 329 13.06 17.87 8.94
C LEU A 329 13.17 19.36 8.58
N LEU A 330 12.29 19.89 7.72
CA LEU A 330 12.23 21.30 7.39
C LEU A 330 11.90 22.16 8.63
N GLN A 331 10.94 21.74 9.45
CA GLN A 331 10.60 22.41 10.71
C GLN A 331 11.77 22.37 11.70
N LYS A 332 12.43 21.21 11.82
CA LYS A 332 13.61 21.06 12.69
C LYS A 332 14.78 21.95 12.27
N SER A 333 14.89 22.29 10.99
CA SER A 333 15.91 23.24 10.48
C SER A 333 15.59 24.73 10.75
N GLY A 334 14.46 25.02 11.40
CA GLY A 334 14.04 26.37 11.74
C GLY A 334 13.15 27.04 10.71
N CYS A 335 12.70 26.35 9.67
CA CYS A 335 11.74 26.88 8.69
C CYS A 335 10.32 26.91 9.27
N THR A 336 9.54 27.92 8.89
CA THR A 336 8.10 27.98 9.18
C THR A 336 7.35 27.26 8.07
N VAL A 337 6.83 26.07 8.37
CA VAL A 337 6.18 25.21 7.37
C VAL A 337 4.67 25.23 7.53
N VAL A 338 3.97 25.60 6.46
CA VAL A 338 2.51 25.47 6.31
C VAL A 338 2.26 24.33 5.33
N THR A 339 1.31 23.47 5.64
CA THR A 339 1.01 22.30 4.81
C THR A 339 -0.41 22.38 4.26
N HIS A 340 -0.63 21.83 3.08
CA HIS A 340 -1.95 21.63 2.49
C HIS A 340 -1.98 20.30 1.75
N ASP A 341 -3.07 19.58 1.90
CA ASP A 341 -3.31 18.34 1.15
C ASP A 341 -4.72 18.32 0.59
N ALA A 342 -4.83 18.14 -0.73
CA ALA A 342 -6.11 18.23 -1.44
C ALA A 342 -7.06 17.08 -1.12
N GLU A 343 -6.54 15.94 -0.65
CA GLU A 343 -7.33 14.74 -0.32
C GLU A 343 -7.70 14.66 1.16
N LEU A 344 -6.79 15.10 2.06
CA LEU A 344 -7.02 15.03 3.51
C LEU A 344 -7.78 16.25 4.04
N SER A 345 -7.57 17.41 3.45
CA SER A 345 -8.16 18.67 3.87
C SER A 345 -8.54 19.50 2.66
N PRO A 346 -9.54 19.04 1.87
CA PRO A 346 -9.96 19.77 0.67
C PRO A 346 -10.45 21.18 1.04
N GLY A 347 -9.95 22.17 0.31
CA GLY A 347 -10.30 23.57 0.55
C GLY A 347 -9.40 24.53 -0.21
N SER A 348 -9.45 25.82 0.15
CA SER A 348 -8.58 26.83 -0.45
C SER A 348 -7.15 26.69 0.06
N LEU A 349 -6.19 26.92 -0.84
CA LEU A 349 -4.77 26.96 -0.48
C LEU A 349 -4.51 28.03 0.60
N PRO A 350 -3.54 27.78 1.49
CA PRO A 350 -3.10 28.77 2.48
C PRO A 350 -2.66 30.08 1.83
N LYS A 351 -2.97 31.19 2.49
CA LYS A 351 -2.58 32.50 2.00
C LYS A 351 -1.06 32.74 2.18
N GLY A 352 -0.38 33.14 1.08
CA GLY A 352 1.04 33.50 1.10
C GLY A 352 1.29 34.92 1.62
N PRO A 353 2.50 35.49 1.36
CA PRO A 353 3.48 34.94 0.42
C PRO A 353 4.53 34.03 1.10
N PHE A 354 4.97 32.97 0.39
CA PHE A 354 5.97 32.01 0.84
C PHE A 354 7.33 32.18 0.13
N ASP A 355 8.42 31.85 0.83
CA ASP A 355 9.78 31.80 0.27
C ASP A 355 9.99 30.55 -0.61
N ALA A 356 9.26 29.49 -0.30
CA ALA A 356 9.30 28.26 -1.09
C ALA A 356 7.92 27.58 -1.18
N ILE A 357 7.67 26.93 -2.29
CA ILE A 357 6.55 26.00 -2.51
C ILE A 357 7.16 24.64 -2.85
N ILE A 358 6.83 23.64 -2.05
CA ILE A 358 7.37 22.27 -2.15
C ILE A 358 6.24 21.32 -2.49
N LEU A 359 6.26 20.77 -3.69
CA LEU A 359 5.28 19.78 -4.16
C LEU A 359 5.81 18.38 -3.91
N LEU A 360 5.41 17.75 -2.81
CA LEU A 360 5.83 16.42 -2.41
C LEU A 360 4.91 15.31 -2.94
N VAL A 361 3.59 15.59 -3.01
CA VAL A 361 2.63 14.65 -3.61
C VAL A 361 1.77 15.41 -4.61
N PRO A 362 1.97 15.20 -5.92
CA PRO A 362 1.31 15.99 -6.96
C PRO A 362 -0.11 15.46 -7.23
N HIS A 363 -1.05 15.69 -6.30
CA HIS A 363 -2.47 15.45 -6.53
C HIS A 363 -2.97 16.15 -7.79
N ARG A 364 -4.01 15.61 -8.44
CA ARG A 364 -4.60 16.20 -9.65
C ARG A 364 -4.91 17.69 -9.46
N ALA A 365 -5.46 18.06 -8.30
CA ALA A 365 -5.77 19.45 -7.99
C ALA A 365 -4.55 20.40 -8.12
N TYR A 366 -3.34 19.92 -7.79
CA TYR A 366 -2.11 20.71 -7.96
C TYR A 366 -1.57 20.64 -9.38
N ARG A 367 -1.66 19.49 -10.06
CA ARG A 367 -1.22 19.33 -11.46
C ARG A 367 -2.01 20.19 -12.44
N GLU A 368 -3.28 20.48 -12.14
CA GLU A 368 -4.16 21.34 -12.93
C GLU A 368 -3.91 22.84 -12.69
N MET A 369 -3.07 23.20 -11.70
CA MET A 369 -2.69 24.59 -11.45
C MET A 369 -1.65 25.05 -12.46
N THR A 370 -1.71 26.34 -12.78
CA THR A 370 -0.72 27.00 -13.64
C THR A 370 0.40 27.67 -12.82
N PRO A 371 1.57 27.97 -13.40
CA PRO A 371 2.61 28.76 -12.72
C PRO A 371 2.09 30.06 -12.15
N LYS A 372 1.11 30.73 -12.82
CA LYS A 372 0.46 31.98 -12.34
C LYS A 372 -0.29 31.75 -11.02
N ASN A 373 -0.95 30.60 -10.84
CA ASN A 373 -1.65 30.30 -9.59
C ASN A 373 -0.65 30.25 -8.42
N PHE A 374 0.47 29.53 -8.60
CA PHE A 374 1.52 29.45 -7.59
C PHE A 374 2.19 30.82 -7.33
N LYS A 375 2.30 31.68 -8.35
CA LYS A 375 2.89 32.99 -8.19
C LYS A 375 2.10 33.88 -7.23
N THR A 376 0.80 33.74 -7.13
CA THR A 376 -0.02 34.48 -6.15
C THR A 376 0.28 34.11 -4.70
N LEU A 377 0.92 32.97 -4.48
CA LEU A 377 1.27 32.44 -3.16
C LEU A 377 2.75 32.69 -2.81
N SER A 378 3.55 33.18 -3.74
CA SER A 378 5.01 33.23 -3.63
C SER A 378 5.55 34.61 -3.38
N LYS A 379 6.66 34.70 -2.66
CA LYS A 379 7.57 35.89 -2.66
C LYS A 379 8.33 35.95 -4.00
N ASN A 380 9.18 36.93 -4.14
CA ASN A 380 10.08 37.05 -5.29
C ASN A 380 11.50 37.43 -4.79
N PRO A 381 12.48 36.51 -4.94
CA PRO A 381 12.43 35.20 -5.57
C PRO A 381 11.68 34.14 -4.70
N CYS A 382 11.27 33.01 -5.30
CA CYS A 382 10.65 31.88 -4.64
C CYS A 382 11.20 30.58 -5.21
N LEU A 383 11.55 29.63 -4.32
CA LEU A 383 11.88 28.27 -4.71
C LEU A 383 10.59 27.51 -5.03
N PHE A 384 10.55 26.80 -6.15
CA PHE A 384 9.55 25.77 -6.41
C PHE A 384 10.26 24.42 -6.53
N TYR A 385 10.02 23.54 -5.56
CA TYR A 385 10.58 22.18 -5.56
C TYR A 385 9.52 21.19 -5.98
N ASP A 386 9.73 20.54 -7.12
CA ASP A 386 8.81 19.57 -7.72
C ASP A 386 9.43 18.17 -7.66
N ILE A 387 9.04 17.36 -6.68
CA ILE A 387 9.67 16.06 -6.45
C ILE A 387 9.49 15.08 -7.62
N LYS A 388 8.45 15.25 -8.43
CA LYS A 388 8.09 14.33 -9.54
C LYS A 388 8.32 14.94 -10.93
N SER A 389 8.84 16.17 -11.01
CA SER A 389 9.04 16.89 -12.28
C SER A 389 7.78 16.94 -13.15
N VAL A 390 6.62 17.23 -12.52
CA VAL A 390 5.33 17.27 -13.23
C VAL A 390 5.11 18.56 -13.99
N PHE A 391 5.83 19.65 -13.61
CA PHE A 391 5.79 20.94 -14.30
C PHE A 391 6.96 21.09 -15.27
N ASP A 392 6.73 21.89 -16.34
CA ASP A 392 7.81 22.22 -17.26
C ASP A 392 8.79 23.21 -16.61
N HIS A 393 10.07 22.88 -16.64
CA HIS A 393 11.15 23.66 -16.03
C HIS A 393 11.18 25.09 -16.58
N LYS A 394 11.12 25.25 -17.92
CA LYS A 394 11.23 26.56 -18.57
C LYS A 394 10.01 27.42 -18.30
N GLU A 395 8.81 26.83 -18.22
CA GLU A 395 7.60 27.57 -17.87
C GLU A 395 7.67 28.08 -16.43
N MET A 396 8.16 27.28 -15.50
CA MET A 396 8.30 27.66 -14.09
C MET A 396 9.35 28.77 -13.92
N GLU A 397 10.49 28.64 -14.56
CA GLU A 397 11.53 29.71 -14.56
C GLU A 397 11.03 31.02 -15.21
N SER A 398 10.32 30.91 -16.35
CA SER A 398 9.73 32.07 -17.02
C SER A 398 8.69 32.78 -16.16
N ALA A 399 8.02 32.06 -15.27
CA ALA A 399 7.12 32.63 -14.27
C ALA A 399 7.84 33.23 -13.06
N GLY A 400 9.19 33.17 -13.01
CA GLY A 400 10.04 33.75 -11.98
C GLY A 400 10.23 32.89 -10.73
N PHE A 401 10.17 31.55 -10.86
CA PHE A 401 10.56 30.62 -9.82
C PHE A 401 12.02 30.18 -10.00
N THR A 402 12.71 29.94 -8.88
CA THR A 402 13.87 29.07 -8.88
C THR A 402 13.34 27.65 -8.87
N TYR A 403 13.36 26.96 -10.02
CA TYR A 403 12.78 25.62 -10.12
C TYR A 403 13.81 24.54 -9.80
N MET A 404 13.43 23.58 -8.97
CA MET A 404 14.23 22.40 -8.64
C MET A 404 13.36 21.15 -8.68
N ALA A 405 13.95 20.02 -9.10
CA ALA A 405 13.31 18.71 -9.11
C ALA A 405 14.30 17.60 -8.71
N LEU A 406 13.79 16.34 -8.52
CA LEU A 406 14.66 15.17 -8.39
C LEU A 406 15.25 14.75 -9.71
#